data_37c9b67225d65abaa31b36d6344b4581
#
_entry.id   37c9b67225d65abaa31b36d6344b4581
#
_cell.length_a   1.000
_cell.length_b   1.000
_cell.length_c   1.000
_cell.angle_alpha   90.00
_cell.angle_beta   90.00
_cell.angle_gamma   90.00
#
_symmetry.space_group_name_H-M   'P 1'
#
loop_
_entity.id
_entity.type
_entity.pdbx_description
1 polymer ?
#
loop_
_entity_poly.entity_id
_entity_poly.type
_entity_poly.pdbx_seq_one_letter_code
_entity_poly.pdbx_strand_id
1 'polypeptide(L)'
;LPPIVCIVGRPNSGKTTLMEGLIPELKRRGYRVATIKHVSHQFDLDVPGKDSWDHSQAGSECVILSSPHKVALMENVDHDLSPAELARFVTGDFDIVLAEGFKHSPELKIEVHRREIGEPVCLPQELMAVVTDEPLELDVPQFSINDISGVADQIERHVLAQLLSQDNTRHGIFAKGG
;
A
#
# COMPACT_ATOMS: atom_id res chain seq x y z
N LEU A 1 4.62 12.97 -1.66
CA LEU A 1 4.11 11.69 -1.14
C LEU A 1 4.85 10.54 -1.83
N PRO A 2 5.16 9.44 -1.16
CA PRO A 2 5.69 8.25 -1.80
C PRO A 2 4.68 7.69 -2.81
N PRO A 3 5.13 7.00 -3.86
CA PRO A 3 4.23 6.32 -4.78
C PRO A 3 3.39 5.25 -4.08
N ILE A 4 2.18 5.04 -4.58
CA ILE A 4 1.21 4.12 -4.00
C ILE A 4 0.95 2.99 -5.00
N VAL A 5 1.01 1.75 -4.52
CA VAL A 5 0.60 0.56 -5.27
C VAL A 5 -0.51 -0.16 -4.49
N CYS A 6 -1.66 -0.32 -5.13
CA CYS A 6 -2.80 -1.01 -4.54
C CYS A 6 -2.73 -2.52 -4.84
N ILE A 7 -2.83 -3.33 -3.81
CA ILE A 7 -2.96 -4.79 -3.90
C ILE A 7 -4.46 -5.10 -3.82
N VAL A 8 -5.03 -5.47 -4.96
CA VAL A 8 -6.47 -5.65 -5.13
C VAL A 8 -6.84 -7.10 -5.41
N GLY A 9 -8.11 -7.41 -5.43
CA GLY A 9 -8.64 -8.76 -5.68
C GLY A 9 -9.80 -9.09 -4.76
N ARG A 10 -10.48 -10.19 -5.04
CA ARG A 10 -11.64 -10.66 -4.27
C ARG A 10 -11.25 -11.00 -2.83
N PRO A 11 -12.21 -11.07 -1.89
CA PRO A 11 -11.97 -11.65 -0.57
C PRO A 11 -11.30 -13.05 -0.68
N ASN A 12 -10.36 -13.32 0.21
CA ASN A 12 -9.63 -14.61 0.28
C ASN A 12 -8.75 -14.95 -0.94
N SER A 13 -8.50 -14.02 -1.87
CA SER A 13 -7.59 -14.27 -3.01
C SER A 13 -6.11 -14.38 -2.62
N GLY A 14 -5.72 -14.02 -1.40
CA GLY A 14 -4.33 -14.06 -0.94
C GLY A 14 -3.61 -12.72 -0.97
N LYS A 15 -4.34 -11.59 -1.01
CA LYS A 15 -3.75 -10.24 -0.94
C LYS A 15 -2.84 -10.06 0.26
N THR A 16 -3.29 -10.45 1.45
CA THR A 16 -2.51 -10.33 2.68
C THR A 16 -1.25 -11.21 2.60
N THR A 17 -1.35 -12.41 2.04
CA THR A 17 -0.20 -13.31 1.83
C THR A 17 0.83 -12.69 0.87
N LEU A 18 0.36 -12.06 -0.22
CA LEU A 18 1.25 -11.33 -1.12
C LEU A 18 1.94 -10.16 -0.40
N MET A 19 1.19 -9.40 0.41
CA MET A 19 1.75 -8.30 1.22
C MET A 19 2.82 -8.80 2.19
N GLU A 20 2.55 -9.91 2.89
CA GLU A 20 3.50 -10.55 3.82
C GLU A 20 4.79 -11.00 3.13
N GLY A 21 4.75 -11.35 1.86
CA GLY A 21 5.93 -11.65 1.05
C GLY A 21 6.64 -10.39 0.52
N LEU A 22 5.88 -9.44 -0.03
CA LEU A 22 6.42 -8.23 -0.67
C LEU A 22 7.10 -7.28 0.33
N ILE A 23 6.54 -7.08 1.50
CA ILE A 23 7.08 -6.16 2.50
C ILE A 23 8.53 -6.55 2.88
N PRO A 24 8.83 -7.78 3.30
CA PRO A 24 10.21 -8.16 3.62
C PRO A 24 11.12 -8.17 2.40
N GLU A 25 10.63 -8.51 1.22
CA GLU A 25 11.45 -8.50 -0.01
C GLU A 25 11.87 -7.08 -0.40
N LEU A 26 10.94 -6.12 -0.42
CA LEU A 26 11.26 -4.71 -0.68
C LEU A 26 12.19 -4.13 0.39
N LYS A 27 11.99 -4.48 1.66
CA LYS A 27 12.91 -4.11 2.75
C LYS A 27 14.31 -4.68 2.55
N ARG A 28 14.42 -5.95 2.11
CA ARG A 28 15.72 -6.59 1.80
C ARG A 28 16.44 -5.87 0.66
N ARG A 29 15.70 -5.29 -0.28
CA ARG A 29 16.22 -4.45 -1.39
C ARG A 29 16.59 -3.03 -0.95
N GLY A 30 16.34 -2.67 0.30
CA GLY A 30 16.72 -1.37 0.88
C GLY A 30 15.59 -0.34 0.93
N TYR A 31 14.38 -0.68 0.50
CA TYR A 31 13.26 0.25 0.50
C TYR A 31 12.58 0.33 1.86
N ARG A 32 12.14 1.53 2.21
CA ARG A 32 11.28 1.78 3.37
C ARG A 32 9.81 1.71 2.93
N VAL A 33 9.08 0.74 3.47
CA VAL A 33 7.71 0.42 3.06
C VAL A 33 6.72 0.88 4.14
N ALA A 34 5.73 1.68 3.74
CA ALA A 34 4.54 1.93 4.53
C ALA A 34 3.37 1.10 3.97
N THR A 35 2.38 0.79 4.80
CA THR A 35 1.21 0.03 4.39
C THR A 35 -0.08 0.71 4.82
N ILE A 36 -1.11 0.61 3.96
CA ILE A 36 -2.47 1.01 4.24
C ILE A 36 -3.36 -0.21 4.02
N LYS A 37 -4.30 -0.45 4.93
CA LYS A 37 -5.30 -1.51 4.75
C LYS A 37 -6.70 -0.92 4.78
N HIS A 38 -7.43 -1.09 3.68
CA HIS A 38 -8.85 -0.75 3.60
C HIS A 38 -9.70 -1.86 4.23
N VAL A 39 -10.62 -1.48 5.06
CA VAL A 39 -11.65 -2.36 5.63
C VAL A 39 -13.03 -1.83 5.26
N SER A 40 -13.89 -2.69 4.72
CA SER A 40 -15.22 -2.31 4.24
C SER A 40 -16.29 -2.23 5.33
N HIS A 41 -15.90 -2.45 6.57
CA HIS A 41 -16.80 -2.40 7.73
C HIS A 41 -16.16 -1.55 8.83
N GLN A 42 -17.00 -1.04 9.71
CA GLN A 42 -16.52 -0.31 10.88
C GLN A 42 -15.60 -1.21 11.71
N PHE A 43 -14.47 -0.66 12.13
CA PHE A 43 -13.52 -1.32 13.02
C PHE A 43 -13.25 -0.41 14.22
N ASP A 44 -12.91 -1.02 15.33
CA ASP A 44 -12.50 -0.31 16.54
C ASP A 44 -11.13 -0.86 16.97
N LEU A 45 -10.18 0.04 17.14
CA LEU A 45 -8.84 -0.27 17.64
C LEU A 45 -8.66 0.13 19.10
N ASP A 46 -9.58 0.93 19.63
CA ASP A 46 -9.51 1.42 21.01
C ASP A 46 -10.16 0.42 21.96
N VAL A 47 -9.70 0.42 23.20
CA VAL A 47 -10.15 -0.51 24.22
C VAL A 47 -11.05 0.23 25.21
N PRO A 48 -12.33 -0.16 25.35
CA PRO A 48 -13.24 0.45 26.32
C PRO A 48 -12.63 0.50 27.73
N GLY A 49 -12.74 1.67 28.37
CA GLY A 49 -12.21 1.91 29.71
C GLY A 49 -10.72 2.24 29.76
N LYS A 50 -10.09 2.58 28.62
CA LYS A 50 -8.78 3.22 28.54
C LYS A 50 -8.94 4.73 28.35
N ASP A 51 -7.97 5.52 28.81
CA ASP A 51 -8.00 6.98 28.75
C ASP A 51 -8.26 7.51 27.33
N SER A 52 -7.69 6.85 26.30
CA SER A 52 -7.93 7.19 24.89
C SER A 52 -9.39 7.00 24.48
N TRP A 53 -9.99 5.90 24.90
CA TRP A 53 -11.42 5.63 24.68
C TRP A 53 -12.31 6.66 25.40
N ASP A 54 -11.97 7.01 26.65
CA ASP A 54 -12.69 8.02 27.43
C ASP A 54 -12.60 9.41 26.74
N HIS A 55 -11.44 9.77 26.14
CA HIS A 55 -11.31 11.00 25.36
C HIS A 55 -12.24 10.99 24.13
N SER A 56 -12.32 9.89 23.39
CA SER A 56 -13.22 9.75 22.25
C SER A 56 -14.70 9.85 22.71
N GLN A 57 -15.06 9.20 23.80
CA GLN A 57 -16.43 9.27 24.35
C GLN A 57 -16.79 10.68 24.85
N ALA A 58 -15.82 11.44 25.32
CA ALA A 58 -15.99 12.83 25.72
C ALA A 58 -16.17 13.80 24.54
N GLY A 59 -16.03 13.30 23.28
CA GLY A 59 -16.27 14.07 22.06
C GLY A 59 -15.00 14.52 21.32
N SER A 60 -13.83 13.96 21.63
CA SER A 60 -12.63 14.21 20.84
C SER A 60 -12.76 13.59 19.46
N GLU A 61 -12.63 14.38 18.41
CA GLU A 61 -12.72 13.95 17.01
C GLU A 61 -11.44 13.25 16.52
N CYS A 62 -10.31 13.52 17.18
CA CYS A 62 -9.02 12.90 16.88
C CYS A 62 -8.28 12.59 18.19
N VAL A 63 -7.82 11.35 18.34
CA VAL A 63 -7.01 10.92 19.48
C VAL A 63 -5.66 10.41 18.97
N ILE A 64 -4.57 10.96 19.51
CA ILE A 64 -3.21 10.51 19.20
C ILE A 64 -2.62 9.87 20.45
N LEU A 65 -2.25 8.60 20.34
CA LEU A 65 -1.47 7.89 21.34
C LEU A 65 0.01 7.96 20.97
N SER A 66 0.84 8.35 21.89
CA SER A 66 2.29 8.45 21.69
C SER A 66 3.07 7.71 22.78
N SER A 67 4.08 6.99 22.34
CA SER A 67 5.09 6.37 23.20
C SER A 67 6.50 6.62 22.63
N PRO A 68 7.58 6.30 23.34
CA PRO A 68 8.95 6.46 22.82
C PRO A 68 9.21 5.73 21.48
N HIS A 69 8.40 4.74 21.11
CA HIS A 69 8.64 3.86 19.98
C HIS A 69 7.44 3.72 19.03
N LYS A 70 6.29 4.31 19.36
CA LYS A 70 5.06 4.12 18.58
C LYS A 70 4.12 5.32 18.71
N VAL A 71 3.54 5.71 17.58
CA VAL A 71 2.42 6.65 17.51
C VAL A 71 1.26 5.92 16.84
N ALA A 72 0.05 6.13 17.37
CA ALA A 72 -1.19 5.74 16.74
C ALA A 72 -2.09 6.98 16.66
N LEU A 73 -2.77 7.14 15.53
CA LEU A 73 -3.74 8.20 15.28
C LEU A 73 -5.08 7.54 15.02
N MET A 74 -6.12 8.01 15.70
CA MET A 74 -7.51 7.61 15.50
C MET A 74 -8.31 8.88 15.26
N GLU A 75 -8.83 9.04 14.06
CA GLU A 75 -9.60 10.21 13.65
C GLU A 75 -10.94 9.75 13.04
N ASN A 76 -12.01 10.40 13.46
CA ASN A 76 -13.31 10.19 12.85
C ASN A 76 -13.36 10.93 11.51
N VAL A 77 -13.74 10.22 10.46
CA VAL A 77 -13.86 10.77 9.10
C VAL A 77 -15.31 10.69 8.64
N ASP A 78 -15.72 11.59 7.76
CA ASP A 78 -17.09 11.70 7.25
C ASP A 78 -17.27 11.02 5.88
N HIS A 79 -16.19 10.52 5.28
CA HIS A 79 -16.21 9.76 4.03
C HIS A 79 -15.11 8.70 3.99
N ASP A 80 -15.17 7.81 3.01
CA ASP A 80 -14.16 6.78 2.78
C ASP A 80 -12.94 7.41 2.09
N LEU A 81 -11.82 7.54 2.83
CA LEU A 81 -10.62 8.20 2.36
C LEU A 81 -9.94 7.40 1.25
N SER A 82 -9.51 8.08 0.21
CA SER A 82 -8.67 7.50 -0.85
C SER A 82 -7.27 7.16 -0.36
N PRO A 83 -6.52 6.26 -1.07
CA PRO A 83 -5.13 5.96 -0.73
C PRO A 83 -4.24 7.20 -0.68
N ALA A 84 -4.47 8.18 -1.57
CA ALA A 84 -3.70 9.42 -1.62
C ALA A 84 -3.97 10.32 -0.40
N GLU A 85 -5.21 10.37 0.11
CA GLU A 85 -5.53 11.08 1.35
C GLU A 85 -4.92 10.39 2.56
N LEU A 86 -5.04 9.06 2.65
CA LEU A 86 -4.44 8.27 3.73
C LEU A 86 -2.90 8.34 3.74
N ALA A 87 -2.27 8.43 2.57
CA ALA A 87 -0.82 8.58 2.49
C ALA A 87 -0.29 9.89 3.13
N ARG A 88 -1.15 10.90 3.36
CA ARG A 88 -0.77 12.13 4.07
C ARG A 88 -0.54 11.89 5.57
N PHE A 89 -1.11 10.84 6.12
CA PHE A 89 -0.85 10.41 7.50
C PHE A 89 0.44 9.61 7.64
N VAL A 90 1.02 9.17 6.52
CA VAL A 90 2.31 8.47 6.50
C VAL A 90 3.42 9.51 6.70
N THR A 91 3.87 9.65 7.94
CA THR A 91 4.93 10.59 8.32
C THR A 91 6.29 9.89 8.32
N GLY A 92 7.25 10.43 7.61
CA GLY A 92 8.61 9.88 7.51
C GLY A 92 9.02 9.61 6.06
N ASP A 93 10.30 9.22 5.91
CA ASP A 93 10.91 8.98 4.60
C ASP A 93 10.61 7.54 4.16
N PHE A 94 9.46 7.30 3.57
CA PHE A 94 9.10 6.03 2.96
C PHE A 94 9.26 6.11 1.44
N ASP A 95 9.75 5.03 0.83
CA ASP A 95 9.98 4.94 -0.61
C ASP A 95 8.72 4.50 -1.36
N ILE A 96 7.82 3.76 -0.68
CA ILE A 96 6.59 3.23 -1.26
C ILE A 96 5.51 3.02 -0.19
N VAL A 97 4.27 3.21 -0.62
CA VAL A 97 3.07 2.78 0.12
C VAL A 97 2.43 1.58 -0.60
N LEU A 98 2.29 0.47 0.08
CA LEU A 98 1.48 -0.66 -0.38
C LEU A 98 0.10 -0.57 0.28
N ALA A 99 -0.95 -0.43 -0.53
CA ALA A 99 -2.33 -0.31 -0.06
C ALA A 99 -3.13 -1.59 -0.36
N GLU A 100 -3.55 -2.32 0.66
CA GLU A 100 -4.42 -3.48 0.49
C GLU A 100 -5.88 -3.03 0.31
N GLY A 101 -6.49 -3.34 -0.83
CA GLY A 101 -7.84 -2.92 -1.18
C GLY A 101 -7.86 -1.77 -2.21
N PHE A 102 -8.87 -0.92 -2.16
CA PHE A 102 -9.00 0.27 -3.02
C PHE A 102 -9.13 -0.04 -4.52
N LYS A 103 -9.86 -1.07 -4.89
CA LYS A 103 -10.02 -1.50 -6.30
C LYS A 103 -10.57 -0.40 -7.24
N HIS A 104 -11.24 0.62 -6.71
CA HIS A 104 -11.82 1.72 -7.48
C HIS A 104 -10.95 2.99 -7.47
N SER A 105 -9.80 2.98 -6.81
CA SER A 105 -8.87 4.12 -6.81
C SER A 105 -8.15 4.26 -8.15
N PRO A 106 -7.62 5.43 -8.49
CA PRO A 106 -6.86 5.65 -9.73
C PRO A 106 -5.41 5.17 -9.67
N GLU A 107 -4.91 4.77 -8.51
CA GLU A 107 -3.52 4.34 -8.32
C GLU A 107 -3.21 3.05 -9.07
N LEU A 108 -1.92 2.80 -9.30
CA LEU A 108 -1.41 1.57 -9.91
C LEU A 108 -1.84 0.34 -9.09
N LYS A 109 -2.28 -0.70 -9.78
CA LYS A 109 -2.82 -1.89 -9.14
C LYS A 109 -2.05 -3.15 -9.51
N ILE A 110 -1.90 -4.02 -8.54
CA ILE A 110 -1.56 -5.45 -8.72
C ILE A 110 -2.77 -6.25 -8.25
N GLU A 111 -3.39 -7.00 -9.15
CA GLU A 111 -4.50 -7.86 -8.77
C GLU A 111 -4.01 -9.24 -8.35
N VAL A 112 -4.53 -9.73 -7.24
CA VAL A 112 -4.35 -11.12 -6.81
C VAL A 112 -5.60 -11.91 -7.20
N HIS A 113 -5.42 -12.80 -8.15
CA HIS A 113 -6.46 -13.65 -8.70
C HIS A 113 -6.26 -15.11 -8.28
N ARG A 114 -7.36 -15.81 -8.05
CA ARG A 114 -7.43 -17.25 -7.84
C ARG A 114 -8.55 -17.83 -8.68
N ARG A 115 -8.25 -18.87 -9.42
CA ARG A 115 -9.22 -19.63 -10.22
C ARG A 115 -10.50 -19.97 -9.45
N GLU A 116 -10.32 -20.45 -8.22
CA GLU A 116 -11.43 -20.91 -7.38
C GLU A 116 -12.35 -19.79 -6.89
N ILE A 117 -11.89 -18.53 -6.97
CA ILE A 117 -12.61 -17.37 -6.39
C ILE A 117 -13.41 -16.61 -7.45
N GLY A 118 -13.19 -16.90 -8.73
CA GLY A 118 -13.91 -16.33 -9.86
C GLY A 118 -13.13 -15.22 -10.57
N GLU A 119 -13.76 -14.62 -11.57
CA GLU A 119 -13.13 -13.67 -12.51
C GLU A 119 -12.41 -12.51 -11.86
N PRO A 120 -11.36 -11.94 -12.53
CA PRO A 120 -10.70 -10.71 -12.11
C PRO A 120 -11.67 -9.57 -11.85
N VAL A 121 -11.31 -8.65 -10.98
CA VAL A 121 -12.18 -7.54 -10.55
C VAL A 121 -11.80 -6.19 -11.16
N CYS A 122 -10.60 -6.07 -11.72
CA CYS A 122 -10.11 -4.85 -12.38
C CYS A 122 -10.04 -5.02 -13.90
N LEU A 123 -10.14 -3.90 -14.61
CA LEU A 123 -9.91 -3.89 -16.05
C LEU A 123 -8.39 -3.95 -16.35
N PRO A 124 -7.96 -4.61 -17.45
CA PRO A 124 -6.54 -4.78 -17.76
C PRO A 124 -5.75 -3.47 -17.79
N GLN A 125 -6.33 -2.38 -18.30
CA GLN A 125 -5.68 -1.07 -18.39
C GLN A 125 -5.45 -0.40 -17.02
N GLU A 126 -6.05 -0.91 -15.95
CA GLU A 126 -5.85 -0.42 -14.59
C GLU A 126 -4.74 -1.17 -13.85
N LEU A 127 -4.25 -2.27 -14.44
CA LEU A 127 -3.33 -3.19 -13.81
C LEU A 127 -1.90 -2.99 -14.29
N MET A 128 -0.95 -2.94 -13.38
CA MET A 128 0.47 -3.07 -13.70
C MET A 128 0.93 -4.54 -13.70
N ALA A 129 0.20 -5.41 -13.05
CA ALA A 129 0.44 -6.85 -13.01
C ALA A 129 -0.76 -7.62 -12.44
N VAL A 130 -0.76 -8.93 -12.69
CA VAL A 130 -1.63 -9.90 -12.01
C VAL A 130 -0.78 -10.97 -11.35
N VAL A 131 -1.12 -11.33 -10.11
CA VAL A 131 -0.57 -12.48 -9.40
C VAL A 131 -1.63 -13.57 -9.40
N THR A 132 -1.36 -14.70 -10.04
CA THR A 132 -2.39 -15.70 -10.35
C THR A 132 -1.88 -17.13 -10.22
N ASP A 133 -2.79 -18.09 -10.02
CA ASP A 133 -2.52 -19.54 -10.06
C ASP A 133 -2.93 -20.19 -11.37
N GLU A 134 -3.43 -19.43 -12.33
CA GLU A 134 -3.74 -19.89 -13.69
C GLU A 134 -3.37 -18.82 -14.73
N PRO A 135 -3.07 -19.20 -15.96
CA PRO A 135 -2.91 -18.25 -17.05
C PRO A 135 -4.23 -17.53 -17.35
N LEU A 136 -4.17 -16.21 -17.48
CA LEU A 136 -5.30 -15.38 -17.90
C LEU A 136 -5.05 -14.82 -19.29
N GLU A 137 -6.10 -14.68 -20.09
CA GLU A 137 -6.04 -14.01 -21.42
C GLU A 137 -6.06 -12.49 -21.26
N LEU A 138 -5.03 -11.95 -20.57
CA LEU A 138 -4.87 -10.53 -20.30
C LEU A 138 -3.50 -10.08 -20.80
N ASP A 139 -3.47 -8.93 -21.47
CA ASP A 139 -2.22 -8.29 -21.95
C ASP A 139 -1.59 -7.44 -20.81
N VAL A 140 -1.29 -8.10 -19.70
CA VAL A 140 -0.57 -7.55 -18.55
C VAL A 140 0.43 -8.57 -18.02
N PRO A 141 1.55 -8.15 -17.40
CA PRO A 141 2.48 -9.05 -16.74
C PRO A 141 1.78 -9.95 -15.73
N GLN A 142 2.04 -11.25 -15.81
CA GLN A 142 1.45 -12.25 -14.92
C GLN A 142 2.56 -12.95 -14.12
N PHE A 143 2.35 -13.10 -12.84
CA PHE A 143 3.28 -13.74 -11.92
C PHE A 143 2.59 -14.89 -11.20
N SER A 144 3.34 -15.94 -10.93
CA SER A 144 2.91 -16.97 -10.00
C SER A 144 2.76 -16.39 -8.59
N ILE A 145 1.85 -16.95 -7.84
CA ILE A 145 1.55 -16.62 -6.45
C ILE A 145 2.79 -16.64 -5.54
N ASN A 146 3.78 -17.48 -5.88
CA ASN A 146 5.02 -17.64 -5.11
C ASN A 146 6.17 -16.80 -5.67
N ASP A 147 5.97 -16.11 -6.79
CA ASP A 147 7.02 -15.29 -7.43
C ASP A 147 7.06 -13.85 -6.85
N ILE A 148 7.32 -13.78 -5.57
CA ILE A 148 7.45 -12.51 -4.85
C ILE A 148 8.55 -11.62 -5.44
N SER A 149 9.67 -12.24 -5.85
CA SER A 149 10.79 -11.50 -6.43
C SER A 149 10.41 -10.86 -7.76
N GLY A 150 9.72 -11.58 -8.65
CA GLY A 150 9.26 -11.06 -9.94
C GLY A 150 8.26 -9.92 -9.76
N VAL A 151 7.36 -10.02 -8.78
CA VAL A 151 6.42 -8.93 -8.45
C VAL A 151 7.17 -7.70 -7.92
N ALA A 152 8.18 -7.89 -7.07
CA ALA A 152 9.01 -6.80 -6.57
C ALA A 152 9.82 -6.14 -7.71
N ASP A 153 10.36 -6.91 -8.67
CA ASP A 153 11.03 -6.38 -9.87
C ASP A 153 10.08 -5.51 -10.72
N GLN A 154 8.81 -5.91 -10.82
CA GLN A 154 7.79 -5.15 -11.52
C GLN A 154 7.51 -3.81 -10.84
N ILE A 155 7.42 -3.79 -9.50
CA ILE A 155 7.26 -2.58 -8.70
C ILE A 155 8.48 -1.66 -8.88
N GLU A 156 9.69 -2.18 -8.74
CA GLU A 156 10.92 -1.40 -8.94
C GLU A 156 10.95 -0.73 -10.31
N ARG A 157 10.68 -1.49 -11.36
CA ARG A 157 10.74 -1.01 -12.74
C ARG A 157 9.75 0.10 -13.04
N HIS A 158 8.52 -0.01 -12.54
CA HIS A 158 7.44 0.91 -12.89
C HIS A 158 7.26 2.08 -11.93
N VAL A 159 7.72 1.93 -10.69
CA VAL A 159 7.42 2.86 -9.61
C VAL A 159 8.70 3.47 -9.05
N LEU A 160 9.65 2.65 -8.66
CA LEU A 160 10.81 3.09 -7.89
C LEU A 160 11.96 3.58 -8.79
N ALA A 161 12.08 3.08 -10.01
CA ALA A 161 13.09 3.57 -10.97
C ALA A 161 12.93 5.05 -11.30
N GLN A 162 11.72 5.59 -11.27
CA GLN A 162 11.46 7.01 -11.48
C GLN A 162 11.99 7.88 -10.32
N LEU A 163 11.99 7.38 -9.10
CA LEU A 163 12.55 8.08 -7.94
C LEU A 163 14.07 8.18 -8.03
N LEU A 164 14.73 7.09 -8.42
CA LEU A 164 16.19 7.04 -8.58
C LEU A 164 16.69 8.01 -9.68
N SER A 165 15.90 8.21 -10.73
CA SER A 165 16.24 9.18 -11.79
C SER A 165 16.08 10.64 -11.34
N GLN A 166 15.17 10.94 -10.43
CA GLN A 166 14.94 12.28 -9.89
C GLN A 166 15.98 12.66 -8.83
N ASP A 167 16.44 11.73 -8.01
CA ASP A 167 17.48 11.96 -7.00
C ASP A 167 18.85 12.21 -7.62
N ASN A 168 19.22 11.51 -8.70
CA ASN A 168 20.45 11.78 -9.46
C ASN A 168 20.46 13.19 -10.06
N THR A 169 19.30 13.76 -10.37
CA THR A 169 19.20 15.13 -10.88
C THR A 169 19.38 16.18 -9.78
N ARG A 170 18.97 15.86 -8.54
CA ARG A 170 19.15 16.75 -7.39
C ARG A 170 20.58 16.81 -6.87
N HIS A 171 21.31 15.69 -6.88
CA HIS A 171 22.70 15.64 -6.43
C HIS A 171 23.72 16.18 -7.49
N GLY A 172 23.34 16.22 -8.78
CA GLY A 172 24.17 16.74 -9.85
C GLY A 172 24.29 18.28 -9.89
N ILE A 173 23.45 19.02 -9.17
CA ILE A 173 23.42 20.49 -9.21
C ILE A 173 24.38 21.13 -8.19
N PHE A 174 24.81 20.40 -7.17
CA PHE A 174 25.73 20.92 -6.15
C PHE A 174 27.23 20.62 -6.42
N ALA A 175 27.59 19.95 -7.51
CA ALA A 175 28.95 19.57 -7.82
C ALA A 175 29.67 20.53 -8.82
N LYS A 176 29.10 21.68 -9.16
CA LYS A 176 29.74 22.70 -10.00
C LYS A 176 29.66 24.08 -9.35
N GLY A 177 30.56 24.31 -8.41
CA GLY A 177 30.72 25.61 -7.75
C GLY A 177 31.89 25.57 -6.76
N GLY A 178 33.09 25.40 -7.28
CA GLY A 178 34.35 25.51 -6.56
C GLY A 178 35.40 26.08 -7.48
#